data_eefc37524d0fe6e7461ecd20ae49e4f7
#
_entry.id   eefc37524d0fe6e7461ecd20ae49e4f7
#
_cell.length_a   1.000
_cell.length_b   1.000
_cell.length_c   1.000
_cell.angle_alpha   90.00
_cell.angle_beta   90.00
_cell.angle_gamma   90.00
#
_symmetry.space_group_name_H-M   'P 1'
#
loop_
_entity.id
_entity.type
_entity.pdbx_description
1 polymer ?
#
loop_
_entity_poly.entity_id
_entity_poly.type
_entity_poly.pdbx_seq_one_letter_code
_entity_poly.pdbx_strand_id
1 'polypeptide(L)'
;MPNKGLVLIVEDEDSIRLSLRDYLSKKGYDVLVASDGVGALKQLLDYDVDLIVSDYRMDVLGGDYWIKFLRKYCSTKRIIITSGFLRPDFEIPFDVVYKPFDYHDLEAHIVALMETNPGRQP
;
A
#
# COMPACT_ATOMS: atom_id res chain seq x y z
N MET A 1 3.26 21.68 -11.17
CA MET A 1 4.14 21.08 -10.14
C MET A 1 4.27 19.60 -10.41
N PRO A 2 5.49 19.08 -10.40
CA PRO A 2 5.61 17.62 -10.47
C PRO A 2 4.97 17.01 -9.23
N ASN A 3 4.27 15.90 -9.42
CA ASN A 3 3.71 15.18 -8.28
C ASN A 3 4.81 14.43 -7.53
N LYS A 4 4.49 13.95 -6.34
CA LYS A 4 5.42 13.21 -5.49
C LYS A 4 5.50 11.72 -5.85
N GLY A 5 4.65 11.26 -6.75
CA GLY A 5 4.60 9.88 -7.18
C GLY A 5 3.17 9.36 -7.25
N LEU A 6 3.02 8.15 -7.81
CA LEU A 6 1.75 7.46 -7.95
C LEU A 6 1.63 6.38 -6.88
N VAL A 7 0.63 6.50 -6.02
CA VAL A 7 0.37 5.58 -4.91
C VAL A 7 -0.89 4.78 -5.20
N LEU A 8 -0.82 3.47 -5.04
CA LEU A 8 -1.99 2.60 -5.08
C LEU A 8 -2.39 2.24 -3.66
N ILE A 9 -3.64 2.55 -3.30
CA ILE A 9 -4.22 2.17 -2.01
C ILE A 9 -5.14 0.99 -2.23
N VAL A 10 -4.89 -0.11 -1.51
CA VAL A 10 -5.72 -1.32 -1.56
C VAL A 10 -6.33 -1.50 -0.17
N GLU A 11 -7.62 -1.24 -0.04
CA GLU A 11 -8.33 -1.24 1.24
C GLU A 11 -9.81 -1.53 0.98
N ASP A 12 -10.36 -2.53 1.66
CA ASP A 12 -11.75 -2.93 1.44
C ASP A 12 -12.76 -2.04 2.20
N GLU A 13 -12.32 -1.32 3.23
CA GLU A 13 -13.20 -0.40 3.96
C GLU A 13 -13.29 0.95 3.24
N ASP A 14 -14.49 1.28 2.76
CA ASP A 14 -14.71 2.48 1.94
C ASP A 14 -14.26 3.76 2.61
N SER A 15 -14.59 3.93 3.90
CA SER A 15 -14.28 5.16 4.63
C SER A 15 -12.78 5.40 4.73
N ILE A 16 -12.02 4.35 5.00
CA ILE A 16 -10.55 4.45 5.09
C ILE A 16 -9.97 4.69 3.70
N ARG A 17 -10.39 3.90 2.71
CA ARG A 17 -9.87 3.99 1.35
C ARG A 17 -10.04 5.39 0.77
N LEU A 18 -11.24 5.95 0.88
CA LEU A 18 -11.55 7.23 0.27
C LEU A 18 -10.94 8.40 1.03
N SER A 19 -10.95 8.36 2.36
CA SER A 19 -10.35 9.44 3.14
C SER A 19 -8.82 9.44 3.03
N LEU A 20 -8.20 8.27 2.95
CA LEU A 20 -6.75 8.19 2.74
C LEU A 20 -6.37 8.69 1.33
N ARG A 21 -7.18 8.35 0.32
CA ARG A 21 -7.01 8.91 -1.03
C ARG A 21 -7.01 10.42 -1.00
N ASP A 22 -8.01 11.01 -0.35
CA ASP A 22 -8.15 12.47 -0.29
C ASP A 22 -6.98 13.11 0.47
N TYR A 23 -6.57 12.49 1.57
CA TYR A 23 -5.45 12.98 2.36
C TYR A 23 -4.15 13.02 1.53
N LEU A 24 -3.81 11.92 0.88
CA LEU A 24 -2.58 11.83 0.10
C LEU A 24 -2.63 12.70 -1.16
N SER A 25 -3.79 12.84 -1.78
CA SER A 25 -3.95 13.73 -2.92
C SER A 25 -3.64 15.18 -2.54
N LYS A 26 -4.08 15.61 -1.37
CA LYS A 26 -3.78 16.95 -0.86
C LYS A 26 -2.32 17.15 -0.53
N LYS A 27 -1.58 16.07 -0.29
CA LYS A 27 -0.16 16.12 0.00
C LYS A 27 0.71 16.06 -1.26
N GLY A 28 0.11 15.98 -2.44
CA GLY A 28 0.83 16.06 -3.71
C GLY A 28 1.07 14.73 -4.41
N TYR A 29 0.46 13.65 -3.94
CA TYR A 29 0.54 12.35 -4.62
C TYR A 29 -0.59 12.19 -5.62
N ASP A 30 -0.33 11.48 -6.72
CA ASP A 30 -1.40 10.91 -7.51
C ASP A 30 -1.81 9.60 -6.88
N VAL A 31 -3.11 9.31 -6.81
CA VAL A 31 -3.61 8.17 -6.05
C VAL A 31 -4.57 7.35 -6.87
N LEU A 32 -4.31 6.05 -6.93
CA LEU A 32 -5.25 5.04 -7.43
C LEU A 32 -5.77 4.26 -6.23
N VAL A 33 -6.98 3.75 -6.34
CA VAL A 33 -7.60 2.97 -5.27
C VAL A 33 -8.11 1.64 -5.80
N ALA A 34 -8.12 0.64 -4.93
CA ALA A 34 -8.73 -0.66 -5.18
C ALA A 34 -9.31 -1.17 -3.87
N SER A 35 -10.42 -1.91 -3.96
CA SER A 35 -11.08 -2.45 -2.77
C SER A 35 -10.62 -3.86 -2.42
N ASP A 36 -9.88 -4.51 -3.31
CA ASP A 36 -9.37 -5.87 -3.11
C ASP A 36 -8.16 -6.14 -4.02
N GLY A 37 -7.61 -7.34 -3.90
CA GLY A 37 -6.44 -7.72 -4.67
C GLY A 37 -6.70 -7.83 -6.17
N VAL A 38 -7.91 -8.16 -6.59
CA VAL A 38 -8.25 -8.24 -8.02
C VAL A 38 -8.26 -6.84 -8.63
N GLY A 39 -8.89 -5.87 -7.96
CA GLY A 39 -8.85 -4.48 -8.39
C GLY A 39 -7.42 -3.93 -8.40
N ALA A 40 -6.61 -4.32 -7.42
CA ALA A 40 -5.21 -3.92 -7.38
C ALA A 40 -4.42 -4.48 -8.57
N LEU A 41 -4.65 -5.73 -8.95
CA LEU A 41 -4.01 -6.33 -10.12
C LEU A 41 -4.32 -5.54 -11.39
N LYS A 42 -5.57 -5.12 -11.57
CA LYS A 42 -5.95 -4.32 -12.74
C LYS A 42 -5.19 -3.01 -12.78
N GLN A 43 -5.08 -2.33 -11.65
CA GLN A 43 -4.35 -1.07 -11.57
C GLN A 43 -2.85 -1.27 -11.85
N LEU A 44 -2.27 -2.35 -11.33
CA LEU A 44 -0.85 -2.65 -11.54
C LEU A 44 -0.53 -3.03 -12.98
N LEU A 45 -1.50 -3.60 -13.71
CA LEU A 45 -1.33 -3.91 -15.12
C LEU A 45 -1.38 -2.65 -15.99
N ASP A 46 -2.19 -1.68 -15.61
CA ASP A 46 -2.45 -0.50 -16.42
C ASP A 46 -1.54 0.69 -16.12
N TYR A 47 -0.98 0.74 -14.90
CA TYR A 47 -0.22 1.91 -14.44
C TYR A 47 1.10 1.51 -13.79
N ASP A 48 2.09 2.36 -13.95
CA ASP A 48 3.38 2.19 -13.29
C ASP A 48 3.33 2.87 -11.91
N VAL A 49 3.00 2.08 -10.90
CA VAL A 49 2.79 2.54 -9.53
C VAL A 49 4.13 2.64 -8.81
N ASP A 50 4.35 3.74 -8.09
CA ASP A 50 5.60 3.95 -7.34
C ASP A 50 5.56 3.33 -5.96
N LEU A 51 4.38 3.28 -5.33
CA LEU A 51 4.23 2.76 -3.98
C LEU A 51 2.84 2.14 -3.81
N ILE A 52 2.80 1.00 -3.13
CA ILE A 52 1.56 0.30 -2.81
C ILE A 52 1.35 0.36 -1.30
N VAL A 53 0.18 0.85 -0.88
CA VAL A 53 -0.28 0.77 0.51
C VAL A 53 -1.45 -0.20 0.51
N SER A 54 -1.27 -1.38 1.10
CA SER A 54 -2.27 -2.43 1.03
C SER A 54 -2.61 -2.97 2.41
N ASP A 55 -3.92 -3.11 2.67
CA ASP A 55 -4.37 -3.88 3.81
C ASP A 55 -3.95 -5.35 3.64
N TYR A 56 -3.59 -5.97 4.74
CA TYR A 56 -3.25 -7.39 4.77
C TYR A 56 -4.50 -8.25 4.57
N ARG A 57 -5.54 -7.97 5.33
CA ARG A 57 -6.75 -8.79 5.34
C ARG A 57 -7.83 -8.16 4.47
N MET A 58 -8.15 -8.83 3.36
CA MET A 58 -9.21 -8.44 2.44
C MET A 58 -10.00 -9.70 2.07
N ASP A 59 -11.29 -9.53 1.72
CA ASP A 59 -12.17 -10.64 1.42
C ASP A 59 -11.80 -11.36 0.11
N VAL A 60 -11.32 -10.61 -0.87
CA VAL A 60 -10.99 -11.16 -2.19
C VAL A 60 -9.51 -10.96 -2.45
N LEU A 61 -8.81 -12.08 -2.59
CA LEU A 61 -7.36 -12.12 -2.82
C LEU A 61 -6.62 -11.23 -1.81
N GLY A 62 -6.67 -11.64 -0.55
CA GLY A 62 -5.97 -10.98 0.52
C GLY A 62 -5.11 -11.96 1.30
N GLY A 63 -4.59 -11.50 2.45
CA GLY A 63 -3.81 -12.32 3.36
C GLY A 63 -2.52 -12.84 2.75
N ASP A 64 -2.18 -14.08 3.07
CA ASP A 64 -0.89 -14.67 2.71
C ASP A 64 -0.65 -14.74 1.21
N TYR A 65 -1.67 -15.05 0.43
CA TYR A 65 -1.51 -15.17 -1.03
C TYR A 65 -1.24 -13.81 -1.67
N TRP A 66 -1.89 -12.77 -1.19
CA TRP A 66 -1.65 -11.42 -1.67
C TRP A 66 -0.21 -10.98 -1.35
N ILE A 67 0.26 -11.26 -0.14
CA ILE A 67 1.63 -10.95 0.26
C ILE A 67 2.63 -11.72 -0.60
N LYS A 68 2.37 -13.00 -0.85
CA LYS A 68 3.21 -13.83 -1.72
C LYS A 68 3.27 -13.28 -3.14
N PHE A 69 2.14 -12.84 -3.66
CA PHE A 69 2.09 -12.22 -4.99
C PHE A 69 2.94 -10.95 -5.04
N LEU A 70 2.77 -10.06 -4.07
CA LEU A 70 3.52 -8.81 -4.02
C LEU A 70 5.02 -9.08 -3.94
N ARG A 71 5.42 -10.01 -3.10
CA ARG A 71 6.82 -10.39 -2.94
C ARG A 71 7.41 -10.94 -4.23
N LYS A 72 6.66 -11.76 -4.95
CA LYS A 72 7.15 -12.44 -6.15
C LYS A 72 7.17 -11.52 -7.39
N TYR A 73 6.13 -10.74 -7.57
CA TYR A 73 5.92 -10.00 -8.81
C TYR A 73 6.07 -8.49 -8.68
N CYS A 74 6.08 -7.97 -7.46
CA CYS A 74 6.17 -6.52 -7.20
C CYS A 74 7.37 -6.17 -6.33
N SER A 75 8.41 -6.99 -6.32
CA SER A 75 9.59 -6.78 -5.46
C SER A 75 10.37 -5.52 -5.79
N THR A 76 10.17 -4.96 -6.99
CA THR A 76 10.79 -3.69 -7.38
C THR A 76 9.96 -2.47 -6.97
N LYS A 77 8.78 -2.68 -6.38
CA LYS A 77 7.92 -1.60 -5.91
C LYS A 77 8.16 -1.34 -4.43
N ARG A 78 7.82 -0.13 -3.98
CA ARG A 78 7.79 0.20 -2.56
C ARG A 78 6.44 -0.24 -2.02
N ILE A 79 6.43 -0.95 -0.88
CA ILE A 79 5.21 -1.57 -0.37
C ILE A 79 5.10 -1.32 1.12
N ILE A 80 3.93 -0.86 1.56
CA ILE A 80 3.53 -0.77 2.97
C ILE A 80 2.31 -1.65 3.15
N ILE A 81 2.34 -2.52 4.14
CA ILE A 81 1.19 -3.35 4.51
C ILE A 81 0.56 -2.75 5.76
N THR A 82 -0.75 -2.56 5.73
CA THR A 82 -1.50 -2.14 6.92
C THR A 82 -2.22 -3.35 7.50
N SER A 83 -2.23 -3.46 8.83
CA SER A 83 -2.79 -4.63 9.48
C SER A 83 -3.40 -4.29 10.82
N GLY A 84 -4.53 -4.91 11.13
CA GLY A 84 -5.11 -4.85 12.47
C GLY A 84 -4.50 -5.86 13.44
N PHE A 85 -3.60 -6.71 12.97
CA PHE A 85 -2.96 -7.74 13.79
C PHE A 85 -1.60 -7.28 14.27
N LEU A 86 -1.39 -7.31 15.58
CA LEU A 86 -0.10 -6.98 16.17
C LEU A 86 0.98 -8.03 15.88
N ARG A 87 0.54 -9.29 15.63
CA ARG A 87 1.43 -10.41 15.36
C ARG A 87 0.81 -11.29 14.29
N PRO A 88 1.08 -11.05 13.01
CA PRO A 88 0.67 -11.99 11.97
C PRO A 88 1.38 -13.34 12.16
N ASP A 89 0.72 -14.42 11.73
CA ASP A 89 1.25 -15.77 11.90
C ASP A 89 2.50 -16.06 11.04
N PHE A 90 2.85 -15.15 10.18
CA PHE A 90 4.01 -15.28 9.31
C PHE A 90 4.70 -13.93 9.19
N GLU A 91 5.96 -13.97 8.78
CA GLU A 91 6.75 -12.77 8.60
C GLU A 91 6.34 -12.06 7.31
N ILE A 92 5.99 -10.78 7.44
CA ILE A 92 5.67 -9.92 6.30
C ILE A 92 6.98 -9.25 5.87
N PRO A 93 7.43 -9.47 4.61
CA PRO A 93 8.73 -8.94 4.15
C PRO A 93 8.68 -7.49 3.70
N PHE A 94 7.73 -6.72 4.18
CA PHE A 94 7.52 -5.32 3.84
C PHE A 94 7.37 -4.50 5.10
N ASP A 95 7.42 -3.17 4.96
CA ASP A 95 7.11 -2.27 6.06
C ASP A 95 5.64 -2.45 6.47
N VAL A 96 5.37 -2.53 7.77
CA VAL A 96 4.03 -2.78 8.29
C VAL A 96 3.62 -1.61 9.18
N VAL A 97 2.43 -1.08 8.93
CA VAL A 97 1.81 -0.06 9.76
C VAL A 97 0.53 -0.66 10.37
N TYR A 98 0.46 -0.68 11.69
CA TYR A 98 -0.65 -1.33 12.39
C TYR A 98 -1.85 -0.39 12.54
N LYS A 99 -3.05 -0.94 12.38
CA LYS A 99 -4.30 -0.23 12.60
C LYS A 99 -4.66 -0.21 14.10
N PRO A 100 -5.30 0.83 14.61
CA PRO A 100 -5.58 2.08 13.92
C PRO A 100 -4.31 2.91 13.77
N PHE A 101 -4.19 3.62 12.65
CA PHE A 101 -3.03 4.47 12.41
C PHE A 101 -3.48 5.91 12.14
N ASP A 102 -2.59 6.84 12.47
CA ASP A 102 -2.74 8.25 12.10
C ASP A 102 -2.26 8.42 10.66
N TYR A 103 -3.00 9.16 9.85
CA TYR A 103 -2.64 9.40 8.45
C TYR A 103 -1.31 10.15 8.33
N HIS A 104 -1.03 11.03 9.28
CA HIS A 104 0.25 11.72 9.31
C HIS A 104 1.41 10.74 9.55
N ASP A 105 1.24 9.75 10.42
CA ASP A 105 2.26 8.72 10.65
C ASP A 105 2.44 7.84 9.43
N LEU A 106 1.34 7.48 8.76
CA LEU A 106 1.42 6.72 7.51
C LEU A 106 2.16 7.53 6.44
N GLU A 107 1.86 8.81 6.33
CA GLU A 107 2.57 9.68 5.38
C GLU A 107 4.07 9.71 5.67
N ALA A 108 4.48 9.73 6.94
CA ALA A 108 5.89 9.69 7.30
C ALA A 108 6.58 8.41 6.81
N HIS A 109 5.90 7.27 6.91
CA HIS A 109 6.40 6.01 6.34
C HIS A 109 6.52 6.10 4.81
N ILE A 110 5.54 6.69 4.15
CA ILE A 110 5.57 6.86 2.70
C ILE A 110 6.77 7.72 2.29
N VAL A 111 6.97 8.85 2.95
CA VAL A 111 8.09 9.76 2.66
C VAL A 111 9.42 9.01 2.81
N ALA A 112 9.57 8.26 3.90
CA ALA A 112 10.80 7.51 4.15
C ALA A 112 11.07 6.47 3.05
N LEU A 113 10.04 5.74 2.62
CA LEU A 113 10.18 4.75 1.56
C LEU A 113 10.44 5.37 0.20
N MET A 114 9.83 6.52 -0.09
CA MET A 114 10.03 7.17 -1.39
C MET A 114 11.47 7.69 -1.56
N GLU A 115 12.21 7.84 -0.48
CA GLU A 115 13.61 8.20 -0.51
C GLU A 115 14.54 7.00 -0.70
N THR A 116 14.01 5.78 -0.67
CA THR A 116 14.81 4.56 -0.85
C THR A 116 14.74 4.07 -2.29
N ASN A 117 15.68 3.18 -2.66
CA ASN A 117 15.60 2.49 -3.93
C ASN A 117 14.52 1.40 -3.87
N PRO A 118 13.68 1.27 -4.90
CA PRO A 118 12.72 0.18 -4.95
C PRO A 118 13.41 -1.18 -4.79
N GLY A 119 12.75 -2.09 -4.06
CA GLY A 119 13.26 -3.43 -3.82
C GLY A 119 14.23 -3.56 -2.65
N ARG A 120 14.54 -2.48 -1.93
CA ARG A 120 15.42 -2.49 -0.75
C ARG A 120 14.69 -2.33 0.55
N GLN A 121 13.48 -2.83 0.61
CA GLN A 121 12.71 -2.81 1.85
C GLN A 121 13.20 -3.89 2.80
N PRO A 122 13.15 -3.62 4.12
CA PRO A 122 13.55 -4.59 5.12
C PRO A 122 12.69 -5.84 5.13
#